data_4a5852959b171bcddb8d7d17c6799fe5
#
_entry.id   4a5852959b171bcddb8d7d17c6799fe5
#
_cell.length_a   1.000
_cell.length_b   1.000
_cell.length_c   1.000
_cell.angle_alpha   90.00
_cell.angle_beta   90.00
_cell.angle_gamma   90.00
#
_symmetry.space_group_name_H-M   'P 1'
#
loop_
_entity.id
_entity.type
_entity.pdbx_description
1 polymer ?
#
loop_
_entity_poly.entity_id
_entity_poly.type
_entity_poly.pdbx_seq_one_letter_code
_entity_poly.pdbx_strand_id
1 'polypeptide(L)'
;MLLVFSYSYSAIMPETDWKKKELKGKVKSMTETIYNYGYSGKDNEVKKKKTIFNENGYIVEELHYDKNRKEPYSYKKRYNDKGLLIESHEHTYTYEYDKNGNLVQIKRPKNSAYGGLERTTYNKAGKIIRTQTFTQNQYDKAGVKITDDSNYLKDKNGELYQSLTDYSYIYNKDGKIQEIRDNVFSSGTIKYSYETEDGLYVKIAELVTQKFVTYYDKAGNEVYYMWVTWRTSQEEPRIQLYLAFKDTKRDKYGNLTYQVANRVEVVDITKGEGNDVGIYEKKVIEYEYYE
;
A
#
# COMPACT_ATOMS: atom_id res chain seq x y z
N MET A 1 -43.37 -9.58 -26.29
CA MET A 1 -42.00 -10.15 -26.15
C MET A 1 -41.21 -9.24 -25.20
N LEU A 2 -41.18 -9.59 -23.91
CA LEU A 2 -40.42 -8.83 -22.90
C LEU A 2 -38.95 -9.24 -22.97
N LEU A 3 -38.09 -8.35 -23.42
CA LEU A 3 -36.65 -8.51 -23.31
C LEU A 3 -36.26 -8.26 -21.84
N VAL A 4 -36.05 -9.36 -21.09
CA VAL A 4 -35.45 -9.32 -19.75
C VAL A 4 -33.94 -9.11 -19.96
N PHE A 5 -33.48 -7.88 -19.84
CA PHE A 5 -32.05 -7.62 -19.69
C PHE A 5 -31.62 -8.13 -18.31
N SER A 6 -31.06 -9.34 -18.27
CA SER A 6 -30.30 -9.81 -17.10
C SER A 6 -28.99 -9.00 -17.02
N TYR A 7 -28.98 -7.96 -16.19
CA TYR A 7 -27.73 -7.35 -15.75
C TYR A 7 -26.99 -8.39 -14.89
N SER A 8 -26.06 -9.10 -15.49
CA SER A 8 -25.08 -9.86 -14.73
C SER A 8 -24.15 -8.85 -14.06
N TYR A 9 -24.44 -8.50 -12.81
CA TYR A 9 -23.45 -7.85 -11.96
C TYR A 9 -22.28 -8.82 -11.79
N SER A 10 -21.19 -8.59 -12.54
CA SER A 10 -19.96 -9.28 -12.25
C SER A 10 -19.50 -8.84 -10.86
N ALA A 11 -19.36 -9.78 -9.94
CA ALA A 11 -18.75 -9.49 -8.64
C ALA A 11 -17.41 -8.77 -8.90
N ILE A 12 -17.16 -7.68 -8.16
CA ILE A 12 -15.89 -6.96 -8.27
C ILE A 12 -14.81 -7.91 -7.78
N MET A 13 -14.05 -8.46 -8.72
CA MET A 13 -12.93 -9.35 -8.41
C MET A 13 -11.82 -8.53 -7.76
N PRO A 14 -11.16 -9.08 -6.74
CA PRO A 14 -9.99 -8.43 -6.16
C PRO A 14 -8.95 -8.13 -7.24
N GLU A 15 -8.40 -6.92 -7.19
CA GLU A 15 -7.30 -6.55 -8.08
C GLU A 15 -6.11 -7.48 -7.84
N THR A 16 -5.52 -8.00 -8.93
CA THR A 16 -4.37 -8.91 -8.84
C THR A 16 -3.15 -8.20 -8.27
N ASP A 17 -2.24 -8.94 -7.66
CA ASP A 17 -1.01 -8.35 -7.12
C ASP A 17 -0.09 -7.83 -8.24
N TRP A 18 -0.16 -8.41 -9.45
CA TRP A 18 0.51 -7.83 -10.63
C TRP A 18 0.03 -6.40 -10.90
N LYS A 19 -1.28 -6.19 -10.87
CA LYS A 19 -1.86 -4.87 -11.13
C LYS A 19 -1.56 -3.88 -10.01
N LYS A 20 -1.69 -4.30 -8.74
CA LYS A 20 -1.33 -3.47 -7.57
C LYS A 20 0.13 -3.03 -7.59
N LYS A 21 1.03 -3.88 -8.13
CA LYS A 21 2.46 -3.60 -8.28
C LYS A 21 2.81 -2.99 -9.63
N GLU A 22 1.80 -2.71 -10.48
CA GLU A 22 1.97 -2.17 -11.84
C GLU A 22 2.89 -3.01 -12.72
N LEU A 23 2.96 -4.33 -12.45
CA LEU A 23 3.79 -5.25 -13.21
C LEU A 23 3.20 -5.52 -14.59
N LYS A 24 4.07 -5.56 -15.59
CA LYS A 24 3.72 -5.83 -16.99
C LYS A 24 4.25 -7.21 -17.39
N GLY A 25 3.49 -7.88 -18.28
CA GLY A 25 3.77 -9.28 -18.62
C GLY A 25 3.27 -10.24 -17.54
N LYS A 26 3.38 -11.53 -17.81
CA LYS A 26 2.99 -12.58 -16.86
C LYS A 26 4.17 -12.91 -15.94
N VAL A 27 4.41 -12.10 -14.92
CA VAL A 27 5.53 -12.29 -14.00
C VAL A 27 5.30 -13.54 -13.13
N LYS A 28 6.23 -14.51 -13.21
CA LYS A 28 6.24 -15.73 -12.38
C LYS A 28 6.89 -15.49 -11.04
N SER A 29 8.01 -14.78 -11.02
CA SER A 29 8.65 -14.35 -9.79
C SER A 29 9.37 -13.02 -9.95
N MET A 30 9.56 -12.33 -8.83
CA MET A 30 10.31 -11.10 -8.71
C MET A 30 11.26 -11.21 -7.52
N THR A 31 12.56 -11.08 -7.76
CA THR A 31 13.57 -11.01 -6.70
C THR A 31 14.06 -9.56 -6.58
N GLU A 32 13.76 -8.93 -5.47
CA GLU A 32 14.17 -7.57 -5.16
C GLU A 32 15.33 -7.58 -4.19
N THR A 33 16.43 -6.90 -4.52
CA THR A 33 17.57 -6.66 -3.64
C THR A 33 17.77 -5.16 -3.46
N ILE A 34 17.67 -4.70 -2.22
CA ILE A 34 17.82 -3.29 -1.84
C ILE A 34 19.10 -3.17 -1.03
N TYR A 35 20.03 -2.34 -1.52
CA TYR A 35 21.23 -1.93 -0.82
C TYR A 35 20.98 -0.55 -0.23
N ASN A 36 20.93 -0.46 1.08
CA ASN A 36 20.68 0.78 1.81
C ASN A 36 21.98 1.30 2.41
N TYR A 37 22.45 2.41 1.91
CA TYR A 37 23.69 3.07 2.33
C TYR A 37 23.43 4.12 3.43
N GLY A 38 22.17 4.54 3.60
CA GLY A 38 21.79 5.52 4.61
C GLY A 38 22.50 6.85 4.50
N TYR A 39 22.54 7.57 5.61
CA TYR A 39 23.14 8.90 5.65
C TYR A 39 24.67 8.90 5.57
N SER A 40 25.33 7.79 5.87
CA SER A 40 26.80 7.69 5.89
C SER A 40 27.42 7.35 4.52
N GLY A 41 26.59 6.98 3.54
CA GLY A 41 27.04 6.50 2.23
C GLY A 41 27.77 5.16 2.26
N LYS A 42 27.79 4.48 3.43
CA LYS A 42 28.37 3.14 3.60
C LYS A 42 27.28 2.11 3.50
N ASP A 43 27.58 0.96 2.89
CA ASP A 43 26.66 -0.17 2.83
C ASP A 43 26.36 -0.69 4.23
N ASN A 44 25.16 -0.36 4.74
CA ASN A 44 24.75 -0.69 6.09
C ASN A 44 23.80 -1.88 6.12
N GLU A 45 23.00 -2.08 5.09
CA GLU A 45 21.97 -3.11 5.07
C GLU A 45 21.67 -3.57 3.64
N VAL A 46 21.57 -4.87 3.46
CA VAL A 46 21.05 -5.48 2.24
C VAL A 46 19.79 -6.25 2.58
N LYS A 47 18.69 -5.86 1.97
CA LYS A 47 17.41 -6.56 2.06
C LYS A 47 17.16 -7.32 0.77
N LYS A 48 16.87 -8.60 0.87
CA LYS A 48 16.53 -9.42 -0.28
C LYS A 48 15.21 -10.12 -0.05
N LYS A 49 14.32 -10.02 -1.04
CA LYS A 49 13.01 -10.66 -1.02
C LYS A 49 12.71 -11.26 -2.38
N LYS A 50 12.23 -12.52 -2.41
CA LYS A 50 11.66 -13.11 -3.62
C LYS A 50 10.14 -13.23 -3.44
N THR A 51 9.38 -12.72 -4.40
CA THR A 51 7.92 -12.83 -4.48
C THR A 51 7.56 -13.76 -5.62
N ILE A 52 6.74 -14.76 -5.36
CA ILE A 52 6.29 -15.76 -6.34
C ILE A 52 4.80 -15.55 -6.58
N PHE A 53 4.41 -15.51 -7.85
CA PHE A 53 3.03 -15.32 -8.28
C PHE A 53 2.49 -16.61 -8.91
N ASN A 54 1.16 -16.81 -8.86
CA ASN A 54 0.50 -17.78 -9.72
C ASN A 54 0.20 -17.18 -11.11
N GLU A 55 -0.28 -18.00 -12.05
CA GLU A 55 -0.61 -17.58 -13.42
C GLU A 55 -1.73 -16.52 -13.51
N ASN A 56 -2.52 -16.37 -12.45
CA ASN A 56 -3.56 -15.35 -12.32
C ASN A 56 -3.04 -14.03 -11.73
N GLY A 57 -1.75 -13.95 -11.37
CA GLY A 57 -1.10 -12.73 -10.86
C GLY A 57 -1.27 -12.46 -9.38
N TYR A 58 -1.65 -13.46 -8.58
CA TYR A 58 -1.70 -13.36 -7.12
C TYR A 58 -0.41 -13.90 -6.49
N ILE A 59 0.07 -13.24 -5.44
CA ILE A 59 1.25 -13.68 -4.67
C ILE A 59 0.92 -14.96 -3.92
N VAL A 60 1.60 -16.06 -4.26
CA VAL A 60 1.44 -17.35 -3.57
C VAL A 60 2.51 -17.62 -2.52
N GLU A 61 3.67 -16.97 -2.63
CA GLU A 61 4.74 -17.09 -1.67
C GLU A 61 5.64 -15.85 -1.66
N GLU A 62 6.10 -15.45 -0.48
CA GLU A 62 7.14 -14.44 -0.29
C GLU A 62 8.27 -15.05 0.53
N LEU A 63 9.50 -15.00 0.00
CA LEU A 63 10.72 -15.47 0.65
C LEU A 63 11.53 -14.25 1.11
N HIS A 64 11.75 -14.12 2.42
CA HIS A 64 12.53 -13.06 3.02
C HIS A 64 13.90 -13.61 3.47
N TYR A 65 14.96 -13.11 2.89
CA TYR A 65 16.31 -13.54 3.16
C TYR A 65 16.91 -12.70 4.29
N ASP A 66 17.40 -13.39 5.31
CA ASP A 66 18.12 -12.79 6.42
C ASP A 66 19.57 -13.28 6.38
N LYS A 67 20.55 -12.36 6.51
CA LYS A 67 22.00 -12.69 6.49
C LYS A 67 22.43 -13.70 7.56
N ASN A 68 21.66 -13.80 8.65
CA ASN A 68 21.94 -14.67 9.77
C ASN A 68 21.28 -16.06 9.64
N ARG A 69 20.57 -16.35 8.52
CA ARG A 69 19.88 -17.61 8.31
C ARG A 69 20.30 -18.27 7.00
N LYS A 70 20.42 -19.59 7.03
CA LYS A 70 20.69 -20.38 5.82
C LYS A 70 19.47 -20.41 4.89
N GLU A 71 18.27 -20.55 5.47
CA GLU A 71 17.02 -20.62 4.73
C GLU A 71 16.19 -19.35 4.94
N PRO A 72 15.52 -18.85 3.89
CA PRO A 72 14.66 -17.69 4.00
C PRO A 72 13.41 -17.99 4.83
N TYR A 73 12.80 -16.97 5.40
CA TYR A 73 11.43 -17.06 5.90
C TYR A 73 10.48 -17.16 4.72
N SER A 74 9.63 -18.19 4.71
CA SER A 74 8.61 -18.38 3.69
C SER A 74 7.24 -18.00 4.22
N TYR A 75 6.54 -17.17 3.45
CA TYR A 75 5.19 -16.71 3.72
C TYR A 75 4.27 -17.16 2.59
N LYS A 76 3.54 -18.26 2.79
CA LYS A 76 2.65 -18.85 1.80
C LYS A 76 1.25 -18.26 1.88
N LYS A 77 0.63 -18.11 0.72
CA LYS A 77 -0.73 -17.63 0.55
C LYS A 77 -1.51 -18.56 -0.38
N ARG A 78 -2.78 -18.76 -0.09
CA ARG A 78 -3.68 -19.57 -0.91
C ARG A 78 -4.93 -18.78 -1.26
N TYR A 79 -5.38 -18.89 -2.49
CA TYR A 79 -6.54 -18.21 -3.03
C TYR A 79 -7.60 -19.19 -3.49
N ASN A 80 -8.86 -18.79 -3.48
CA ASN A 80 -9.93 -19.53 -4.11
C ASN A 80 -10.02 -19.20 -5.62
N ASP A 81 -10.94 -19.85 -6.31
CA ASP A 81 -11.15 -19.67 -7.78
C ASP A 81 -11.58 -18.24 -8.15
N LYS A 82 -12.06 -17.46 -7.19
CA LYS A 82 -12.40 -16.04 -7.34
C LYS A 82 -11.25 -15.09 -7.02
N GLY A 83 -10.03 -15.60 -6.82
CA GLY A 83 -8.87 -14.78 -6.47
C GLY A 83 -8.90 -14.18 -5.06
N LEU A 84 -9.73 -14.70 -4.17
CA LEU A 84 -9.78 -14.25 -2.78
C LEU A 84 -8.79 -15.05 -1.94
N LEU A 85 -8.02 -14.34 -1.13
CA LEU A 85 -7.07 -14.94 -0.18
C LEU A 85 -7.82 -15.73 0.88
N ILE A 86 -7.73 -17.07 0.84
CA ILE A 86 -8.40 -17.94 1.81
C ILE A 86 -7.49 -18.39 2.95
N GLU A 87 -6.17 -18.31 2.75
CA GLU A 87 -5.19 -18.67 3.77
C GLU A 87 -3.89 -17.87 3.61
N SER A 88 -3.34 -17.39 4.72
CA SER A 88 -2.01 -16.79 4.82
C SER A 88 -1.46 -17.03 6.22
N HIS A 89 -0.20 -17.52 6.35
CA HIS A 89 0.44 -17.79 7.64
C HIS A 89 -0.39 -18.65 8.60
N GLU A 90 -0.96 -19.74 8.11
CA GLU A 90 -1.84 -20.60 8.91
C GLU A 90 -3.16 -19.92 9.35
N HIS A 91 -3.43 -18.72 8.84
CA HIS A 91 -4.67 -18.00 9.10
C HIS A 91 -5.64 -18.17 7.94
N THR A 92 -6.86 -18.58 8.25
CA THR A 92 -7.96 -18.67 7.30
C THR A 92 -8.80 -17.41 7.32
N TYR A 93 -9.31 -17.03 6.14
CA TYR A 93 -10.13 -15.84 5.95
C TYR A 93 -11.53 -16.24 5.50
N THR A 94 -12.55 -15.56 6.02
CA THR A 94 -13.92 -15.68 5.54
C THR A 94 -14.40 -14.35 5.00
N TYR A 95 -15.32 -14.41 4.02
CA TYR A 95 -15.73 -13.27 3.22
C TYR A 95 -17.24 -13.13 3.25
N GLU A 96 -17.73 -11.91 3.38
CA GLU A 96 -19.14 -11.58 3.25
C GLU A 96 -19.34 -10.60 2.09
N TYR A 97 -20.43 -10.79 1.34
CA TYR A 97 -20.76 -10.01 0.15
C TYR A 97 -22.11 -9.31 0.35
N ASP A 98 -22.27 -8.13 -0.25
CA ASP A 98 -23.57 -7.48 -0.33
C ASP A 98 -24.44 -8.16 -1.40
N LYS A 99 -25.70 -7.68 -1.51
CA LYS A 99 -26.68 -8.17 -2.52
C LYS A 99 -26.24 -7.95 -3.97
N ASN A 100 -25.28 -7.09 -4.22
CA ASN A 100 -24.73 -6.80 -5.53
C ASN A 100 -23.45 -7.61 -5.83
N GLY A 101 -23.01 -8.47 -4.89
CA GLY A 101 -21.81 -9.29 -5.01
C GLY A 101 -20.51 -8.55 -4.66
N ASN A 102 -20.56 -7.33 -4.11
CA ASN A 102 -19.35 -6.64 -3.66
C ASN A 102 -18.88 -7.22 -2.33
N LEU A 103 -17.57 -7.40 -2.19
CA LEU A 103 -16.95 -7.83 -0.93
C LEU A 103 -17.08 -6.72 0.12
N VAL A 104 -17.82 -6.97 1.19
CA VAL A 104 -18.06 -5.97 2.24
C VAL A 104 -17.39 -6.28 3.57
N GLN A 105 -17.01 -7.55 3.82
CA GLN A 105 -16.36 -7.92 5.06
C GLN A 105 -15.39 -9.08 4.88
N ILE A 106 -14.23 -8.97 5.53
CA ILE A 106 -13.24 -10.03 5.69
C ILE A 106 -13.10 -10.30 7.19
N LYS A 107 -13.27 -11.56 7.60
CA LYS A 107 -13.05 -12.00 8.97
C LYS A 107 -11.77 -12.82 9.04
N ARG A 108 -10.88 -12.45 9.95
CA ARG A 108 -9.64 -13.15 10.27
C ARG A 108 -9.84 -14.03 11.51
N PRO A 109 -9.06 -15.12 11.67
CA PRO A 109 -9.24 -16.04 12.83
C PRO A 109 -8.92 -15.36 14.16
N LYS A 110 -9.60 -15.81 15.21
CA LYS A 110 -9.50 -15.27 16.58
C LYS A 110 -8.10 -15.35 17.19
N ASN A 111 -7.31 -16.35 16.78
CA ASN A 111 -6.03 -16.68 17.42
C ASN A 111 -4.82 -15.97 16.80
N SER A 112 -5.02 -15.13 15.81
CA SER A 112 -3.93 -14.33 15.26
C SER A 112 -3.69 -13.10 16.11
N ALA A 113 -2.44 -12.67 16.26
CA ALA A 113 -2.09 -11.40 16.90
C ALA A 113 -2.82 -10.19 16.25
N TYR A 114 -3.36 -10.39 15.04
CA TYR A 114 -4.12 -9.44 14.23
C TYR A 114 -5.54 -9.96 13.94
N GLY A 115 -6.08 -10.84 14.78
CA GLY A 115 -7.45 -11.34 14.64
C GLY A 115 -8.46 -10.20 14.69
N GLY A 116 -9.43 -10.21 13.76
CA GLY A 116 -10.41 -9.16 13.72
C GLY A 116 -11.27 -9.15 12.46
N LEU A 117 -11.97 -8.07 12.27
CA LEU A 117 -12.79 -7.79 11.10
C LEU A 117 -12.16 -6.69 10.27
N GLU A 118 -12.24 -6.84 8.97
CA GLU A 118 -11.94 -5.77 8.02
C GLU A 118 -13.21 -5.53 7.18
N ARG A 119 -13.65 -4.29 7.10
CA ARG A 119 -14.81 -3.89 6.32
C ARG A 119 -14.42 -2.92 5.23
N THR A 120 -14.98 -3.12 4.05
CA THR A 120 -14.79 -2.24 2.92
C THR A 120 -16.15 -1.80 2.39
N THR A 121 -16.32 -0.51 2.17
CA THR A 121 -17.51 0.08 1.55
C THR A 121 -17.14 0.63 0.18
N TYR A 122 -18.00 0.37 -0.80
CA TYR A 122 -17.82 0.81 -2.17
C TYR A 122 -18.89 1.82 -2.58
N ASN A 123 -18.55 2.74 -3.49
CA ASN A 123 -19.54 3.56 -4.16
C ASN A 123 -20.19 2.80 -5.34
N LYS A 124 -21.16 3.44 -6.00
CA LYS A 124 -21.87 2.85 -7.16
C LYS A 124 -20.93 2.50 -8.34
N ALA A 125 -19.78 3.15 -8.44
CA ALA A 125 -18.77 2.89 -9.48
C ALA A 125 -17.77 1.81 -9.06
N GLY A 126 -17.94 1.12 -7.91
CA GLY A 126 -17.05 0.08 -7.41
C GLY A 126 -15.76 0.59 -6.79
N LYS A 127 -15.61 1.88 -6.55
CA LYS A 127 -14.44 2.43 -5.85
C LYS A 127 -14.63 2.32 -4.35
N ILE A 128 -13.56 1.98 -3.64
CA ILE A 128 -13.53 1.95 -2.18
C ILE A 128 -13.71 3.36 -1.65
N ILE A 129 -14.73 3.58 -0.81
CA ILE A 129 -14.99 4.87 -0.15
C ILE A 129 -14.72 4.83 1.36
N ARG A 130 -14.64 3.64 1.96
CA ARG A 130 -14.30 3.47 3.38
C ARG A 130 -13.67 2.11 3.63
N THR A 131 -12.65 2.07 4.45
CA THR A 131 -12.08 0.83 5.02
C THR A 131 -12.01 0.95 6.53
N GLN A 132 -12.38 -0.12 7.23
CA GLN A 132 -12.38 -0.17 8.68
C GLN A 132 -11.72 -1.48 9.11
N THR A 133 -10.85 -1.42 10.11
CA THR A 133 -10.32 -2.61 10.76
C THR A 133 -10.70 -2.60 12.24
N PHE A 134 -11.04 -3.77 12.75
CA PHE A 134 -11.46 -3.97 14.12
C PHE A 134 -10.67 -5.14 14.70
N THR A 135 -10.19 -5.01 15.93
CA THR A 135 -9.63 -6.14 16.67
C THR A 135 -10.68 -6.72 17.59
N GLN A 136 -10.63 -8.04 17.81
CA GLN A 136 -11.50 -8.68 18.80
C GLN A 136 -11.07 -8.24 20.20
N ASN A 137 -11.98 -7.67 20.97
CA ASN A 137 -11.67 -7.25 22.32
C ASN A 137 -11.60 -8.46 23.25
N GLN A 138 -10.44 -8.70 23.85
CA GLN A 138 -10.26 -9.78 24.84
C GLN A 138 -10.96 -9.50 26.18
N TYR A 139 -11.34 -8.24 26.42
CA TYR A 139 -11.94 -7.80 27.69
C TYR A 139 -13.42 -8.16 27.84
N ASP A 140 -14.08 -8.67 26.80
CA ASP A 140 -15.48 -9.12 26.87
C ASP A 140 -15.72 -10.25 27.88
N LYS A 141 -14.68 -11.03 28.17
CA LYS A 141 -14.73 -12.07 29.23
C LYS A 141 -14.65 -11.51 30.66
N ALA A 142 -14.28 -10.23 30.81
CA ALA A 142 -14.08 -9.60 32.11
C ALA A 142 -15.28 -8.77 32.58
N GLY A 143 -16.42 -8.77 31.86
CA GLY A 143 -17.64 -8.06 32.28
C GLY A 143 -17.53 -6.52 32.20
N VAL A 144 -16.65 -5.97 31.39
CA VAL A 144 -16.57 -4.53 31.17
C VAL A 144 -17.83 -4.09 30.44
N LYS A 145 -18.62 -3.23 31.07
CA LYS A 145 -19.81 -2.62 30.48
C LYS A 145 -19.37 -1.73 29.34
N ILE A 146 -19.52 -2.21 28.09
CA ILE A 146 -19.23 -1.42 26.91
C ILE A 146 -20.36 -0.42 26.79
N THR A 147 -20.05 0.84 27.03
CA THR A 147 -20.92 1.95 26.71
C THR A 147 -21.04 2.06 25.18
N ASP A 148 -22.12 2.65 24.67
CA ASP A 148 -22.38 2.93 23.24
C ASP A 148 -21.31 3.85 22.63
N ASP A 149 -20.07 3.41 22.65
CA ASP A 149 -18.96 4.16 22.08
C ASP A 149 -18.83 3.77 20.62
N SER A 150 -18.78 4.76 19.74
CA SER A 150 -18.65 4.64 18.29
C SER A 150 -17.43 3.81 17.84
N ASN A 151 -16.54 3.49 18.78
CA ASN A 151 -15.31 2.72 18.57
C ASN A 151 -15.49 1.21 18.63
N TYR A 152 -16.71 0.71 18.90
CA TYR A 152 -16.99 -0.73 19.00
C TYR A 152 -18.01 -1.18 17.96
N LEU A 153 -17.79 -2.39 17.47
CA LEU A 153 -18.70 -3.08 16.56
C LEU A 153 -19.16 -4.38 17.19
N LYS A 154 -20.46 -4.63 17.17
CA LYS A 154 -21.04 -5.93 17.52
C LYS A 154 -21.36 -6.72 16.25
N ASP A 155 -20.81 -7.93 16.09
CA ASP A 155 -21.14 -8.78 14.96
C ASP A 155 -22.51 -9.48 15.15
N LYS A 156 -22.95 -10.23 14.12
CA LYS A 156 -24.22 -10.99 14.15
C LYS A 156 -24.29 -12.07 15.24
N ASN A 157 -23.15 -12.49 15.78
CA ASN A 157 -23.05 -13.46 16.87
C ASN A 157 -22.96 -12.78 18.24
N GLY A 158 -23.02 -11.44 18.29
CA GLY A 158 -22.89 -10.65 19.49
C GLY A 158 -21.46 -10.43 19.96
N GLU A 159 -20.45 -10.85 19.18
CA GLU A 159 -19.04 -10.62 19.51
C GLU A 159 -18.66 -9.15 19.30
N LEU A 160 -17.88 -8.61 20.23
CA LEU A 160 -17.46 -7.22 20.23
C LEU A 160 -16.06 -7.07 19.66
N TYR A 161 -15.89 -6.03 18.84
CA TYR A 161 -14.66 -5.68 18.17
C TYR A 161 -14.40 -4.19 18.40
N GLN A 162 -13.16 -3.85 18.77
CA GLN A 162 -12.71 -2.48 18.90
C GLN A 162 -12.18 -1.96 17.58
N SER A 163 -12.57 -0.75 17.20
CA SER A 163 -12.02 -0.08 16.01
C SER A 163 -10.54 0.20 16.19
N LEU A 164 -9.72 -0.25 15.24
CA LEU A 164 -8.30 0.09 15.14
C LEU A 164 -8.06 1.18 14.12
N THR A 165 -8.72 1.08 12.96
CA THR A 165 -8.60 2.06 11.89
C THR A 165 -9.95 2.28 11.23
N ASP A 166 -10.20 3.48 10.78
CA ASP A 166 -11.37 3.84 10.00
C ASP A 166 -10.99 4.95 9.02
N TYR A 167 -10.81 4.58 7.74
CA TYR A 167 -10.40 5.51 6.70
C TYR A 167 -11.52 5.75 5.70
N SER A 168 -11.80 7.02 5.41
CA SER A 168 -12.67 7.44 4.31
C SER A 168 -11.83 7.96 3.15
N TYR A 169 -12.23 7.60 1.91
CA TYR A 169 -11.53 7.95 0.67
C TYR A 169 -12.38 8.91 -0.16
N ILE A 170 -11.82 10.05 -0.49
CA ILE A 170 -12.45 11.06 -1.35
C ILE A 170 -11.68 11.11 -2.67
N TYR A 171 -12.39 11.07 -3.77
CA TYR A 171 -11.83 11.08 -5.12
C TYR A 171 -12.13 12.40 -5.83
N ASN A 172 -11.18 12.89 -6.63
CA ASN A 172 -11.40 14.00 -7.53
C ASN A 172 -12.21 13.55 -8.79
N LYS A 173 -12.53 14.53 -9.66
CA LYS A 173 -13.26 14.28 -10.91
C LYS A 173 -12.58 13.27 -11.85
N ASP A 174 -11.27 13.16 -11.80
CA ASP A 174 -10.46 12.26 -12.62
C ASP A 174 -10.34 10.86 -12.01
N GLY A 175 -10.98 10.67 -10.84
CA GLY A 175 -11.00 9.40 -10.13
C GLY A 175 -9.72 9.07 -9.38
N LYS A 176 -8.82 10.04 -9.17
CA LYS A 176 -7.65 9.92 -8.29
C LYS A 176 -8.05 10.24 -6.85
N ILE A 177 -7.39 9.62 -5.89
CA ILE A 177 -7.61 9.92 -4.47
C ILE A 177 -7.19 11.37 -4.22
N GLN A 178 -8.13 12.16 -3.70
CA GLN A 178 -7.89 13.56 -3.28
C GLN A 178 -7.64 13.65 -1.78
N GLU A 179 -8.31 12.79 -0.99
CA GLU A 179 -8.17 12.83 0.46
C GLU A 179 -8.40 11.43 1.05
N ILE A 180 -7.61 11.10 2.07
CA ILE A 180 -7.85 9.97 2.97
C ILE A 180 -8.02 10.55 4.36
N ARG A 181 -9.20 10.36 4.95
CA ARG A 181 -9.49 10.79 6.33
C ARG A 181 -9.35 9.62 7.27
N ASP A 182 -8.57 9.80 8.32
CA ASP A 182 -8.60 8.92 9.49
C ASP A 182 -9.74 9.38 10.40
N ASN A 183 -10.78 8.55 10.53
CA ASN A 183 -11.95 8.87 11.35
C ASN A 183 -11.75 8.51 12.84
N VAL A 184 -10.68 7.77 13.17
CA VAL A 184 -10.32 7.42 14.57
C VAL A 184 -9.41 8.49 15.16
N PHE A 185 -8.43 8.97 14.37
CA PHE A 185 -7.46 9.99 14.80
C PHE A 185 -7.58 11.21 13.90
N SER A 186 -8.07 12.30 14.45
CA SER A 186 -8.29 13.57 13.73
C SER A 186 -7.02 14.15 13.08
N SER A 187 -5.83 13.74 13.54
CA SER A 187 -4.53 14.12 12.98
C SER A 187 -4.09 13.34 11.76
N GLY A 188 -4.82 12.27 11.39
CA GLY A 188 -4.43 11.32 10.35
C GLY A 188 -4.95 11.62 8.95
N THR A 189 -5.53 12.81 8.70
CA THR A 189 -6.01 13.16 7.36
C THR A 189 -4.84 13.42 6.41
N ILE A 190 -4.82 12.72 5.28
CA ILE A 190 -3.85 12.90 4.20
C ILE A 190 -4.57 13.55 3.02
N LYS A 191 -4.09 14.72 2.59
CA LYS A 191 -4.57 15.39 1.38
C LYS A 191 -3.62 15.12 0.23
N TYR A 192 -4.16 14.83 -0.93
CA TYR A 192 -3.40 14.62 -2.15
C TYR A 192 -3.68 15.72 -3.16
N SER A 193 -2.61 16.29 -3.73
CA SER A 193 -2.68 17.11 -4.92
C SER A 193 -1.81 16.52 -6.05
N TYR A 194 -2.17 16.88 -7.28
CA TYR A 194 -1.52 16.39 -8.48
C TYR A 194 -1.33 17.58 -9.41
N GLU A 195 -0.07 17.87 -9.74
CA GLU A 195 0.32 19.06 -10.48
C GLU A 195 1.22 18.66 -11.64
N THR A 196 1.54 19.63 -12.48
CA THR A 196 2.58 19.49 -13.51
C THR A 196 3.50 20.70 -13.38
N GLU A 197 4.78 20.44 -13.13
CA GLU A 197 5.80 21.45 -12.94
C GLU A 197 6.99 21.10 -13.84
N ASP A 198 7.46 22.04 -14.65
CA ASP A 198 8.60 21.89 -15.59
C ASP A 198 8.55 20.61 -16.45
N GLY A 199 7.34 20.18 -16.82
CA GLY A 199 7.11 18.99 -17.62
C GLY A 199 7.15 17.67 -16.84
N LEU A 200 7.33 17.72 -15.53
CA LEU A 200 7.23 16.59 -14.60
C LEU A 200 5.81 16.51 -14.03
N TYR A 201 5.33 15.30 -13.81
CA TYR A 201 4.12 15.05 -13.06
C TYR A 201 4.45 15.01 -11.58
N VAL A 202 3.76 15.80 -10.76
CA VAL A 202 4.02 15.93 -9.33
C VAL A 202 2.86 15.38 -8.54
N LYS A 203 3.14 14.46 -7.60
CA LYS A 203 2.20 13.96 -6.59
C LYS A 203 2.61 14.46 -5.23
N ILE A 204 1.72 15.14 -4.56
CA ILE A 204 1.91 15.67 -3.23
C ILE A 204 0.96 14.95 -2.27
N ALA A 205 1.49 14.45 -1.16
CA ALA A 205 0.73 13.92 -0.03
C ALA A 205 1.05 14.76 1.21
N GLU A 206 0.05 15.42 1.77
CA GLU A 206 0.21 16.35 2.88
C GLU A 206 -0.58 15.88 4.11
N LEU A 207 0.10 15.82 5.25
CA LEU A 207 -0.44 15.60 6.58
C LEU A 207 -0.27 16.90 7.39
N VAL A 208 -0.76 16.91 8.63
CA VAL A 208 -0.69 18.10 9.51
C VAL A 208 0.74 18.59 9.71
N THR A 209 1.71 17.70 9.83
CA THR A 209 3.12 18.03 10.14
C THR A 209 4.13 17.48 9.14
N GLN A 210 3.67 16.92 8.03
CA GLN A 210 4.54 16.28 7.05
C GLN A 210 4.00 16.48 5.63
N LYS A 211 4.92 16.59 4.68
CA LYS A 211 4.62 16.64 3.25
C LYS A 211 5.57 15.72 2.50
N PHE A 212 5.02 14.89 1.63
CA PHE A 212 5.76 14.02 0.73
C PHE A 212 5.50 14.48 -0.70
N VAL A 213 6.56 14.76 -1.44
CA VAL A 213 6.48 15.20 -2.84
C VAL A 213 7.23 14.22 -3.70
N THR A 214 6.59 13.68 -4.72
CA THR A 214 7.19 12.77 -5.69
C THR A 214 7.02 13.34 -7.08
N TYR A 215 8.11 13.45 -7.81
CA TYR A 215 8.16 13.92 -9.19
C TYR A 215 8.36 12.74 -10.12
N TYR A 216 7.59 12.71 -11.19
CA TYR A 216 7.64 11.66 -12.21
C TYR A 216 7.93 12.28 -13.58
N ASP A 217 8.73 11.59 -14.38
CA ASP A 217 8.92 11.93 -15.79
C ASP A 217 7.69 11.54 -16.64
N LYS A 218 7.70 11.85 -17.93
CA LYS A 218 6.63 11.50 -18.87
C LYS A 218 6.46 9.99 -19.07
N ALA A 219 7.45 9.19 -18.75
CA ALA A 219 7.41 7.73 -18.80
C ALA A 219 6.88 7.11 -17.48
N GLY A 220 6.60 7.94 -16.45
CA GLY A 220 6.14 7.51 -15.14
C GLY A 220 7.27 7.03 -14.22
N ASN A 221 8.54 7.35 -14.51
CA ASN A 221 9.63 7.05 -13.59
C ASN A 221 9.71 8.12 -12.51
N GLU A 222 9.97 7.71 -11.28
CA GLU A 222 10.32 8.63 -10.22
C GLU A 222 11.67 9.31 -10.54
N VAL A 223 11.67 10.64 -10.50
CA VAL A 223 12.86 11.48 -10.75
C VAL A 223 13.36 12.07 -9.45
N TYR A 224 12.46 12.58 -8.64
CA TYR A 224 12.75 13.14 -7.32
C TYR A 224 11.74 12.71 -6.30
N TYR A 225 12.19 12.61 -5.04
CA TYR A 225 11.34 12.42 -3.87
C TYR A 225 11.81 13.36 -2.76
N MET A 226 10.89 14.05 -2.12
CA MET A 226 11.18 14.96 -1.03
C MET A 226 10.25 14.67 0.16
N TRP A 227 10.83 14.56 1.35
CA TRP A 227 10.12 14.50 2.62
C TRP A 227 10.42 15.76 3.42
N VAL A 228 9.35 16.50 3.74
CA VAL A 228 9.40 17.76 4.48
C VAL A 228 8.63 17.60 5.78
N THR A 229 9.14 18.15 6.87
CA THR A 229 8.44 18.17 8.16
C THR A 229 8.44 19.56 8.76
N TRP A 230 7.46 19.83 9.62
CA TRP A 230 7.41 21.01 10.51
C TRP A 230 6.80 20.58 11.84
N ARG A 231 7.27 21.16 12.95
CA ARG A 231 6.76 20.80 14.30
C ARG A 231 5.41 21.41 14.58
N THR A 232 5.18 22.65 14.09
CA THR A 232 3.91 23.37 14.17
C THR A 232 3.62 24.04 12.84
N SER A 233 2.38 24.42 12.59
CA SER A 233 1.98 25.13 11.36
C SER A 233 2.62 26.52 11.19
N GLN A 234 3.31 27.01 12.21
CA GLN A 234 3.99 28.33 12.22
C GLN A 234 5.51 28.21 12.06
N GLU A 235 6.07 27.00 12.11
CA GLU A 235 7.51 26.78 11.89
C GLU A 235 7.84 26.69 10.40
N GLU A 236 9.04 27.11 10.05
CA GLU A 236 9.55 26.89 8.70
C GLU A 236 9.70 25.39 8.40
N PRO A 237 9.30 24.97 7.20
CA PRO A 237 9.43 23.58 6.79
C PRO A 237 10.90 23.16 6.71
N ARG A 238 11.19 21.95 7.20
CA ARG A 238 12.53 21.35 7.15
C ARG A 238 12.53 20.14 6.24
N ILE A 239 13.40 20.13 5.23
CA ILE A 239 13.60 18.94 4.41
C ILE A 239 14.35 17.90 5.24
N GLN A 240 13.70 16.76 5.45
CA GLN A 240 14.29 15.60 6.14
C GLN A 240 15.06 14.71 5.17
N LEU A 241 14.54 14.56 3.94
CA LEU A 241 15.12 13.73 2.91
C LEU A 241 14.78 14.29 1.55
N TYR A 242 15.79 14.43 0.71
CA TYR A 242 15.63 14.71 -0.71
C TYR A 242 16.46 13.68 -1.50
N LEU A 243 15.78 12.94 -2.39
CA LEU A 243 16.38 11.93 -3.23
C LEU A 243 16.25 12.31 -4.70
N ALA A 244 17.33 12.15 -5.45
CA ALA A 244 17.31 12.16 -6.91
C ALA A 244 17.49 10.73 -7.41
N PHE A 245 16.51 10.24 -8.20
CA PHE A 245 16.58 8.92 -8.80
C PHE A 245 17.35 8.98 -10.11
N LYS A 246 18.40 8.18 -10.19
CA LYS A 246 19.29 8.11 -11.34
C LYS A 246 19.39 6.67 -11.84
N ASP A 247 19.92 6.50 -13.04
CA ASP A 247 20.22 5.20 -13.64
C ASP A 247 19.04 4.20 -13.60
N THR A 248 17.83 4.70 -13.81
CA THR A 248 16.63 3.85 -13.88
C THR A 248 16.69 2.97 -15.14
N LYS A 249 16.61 1.63 -14.95
CA LYS A 249 16.55 0.65 -16.06
C LYS A 249 15.28 -0.18 -15.95
N ARG A 250 14.76 -0.56 -17.12
CA ARG A 250 13.57 -1.40 -17.24
C ARG A 250 13.85 -2.59 -18.16
N ASP A 251 13.10 -3.68 -17.97
CA ASP A 251 13.14 -4.80 -18.88
C ASP A 251 12.32 -4.54 -20.17
N LYS A 252 12.25 -5.56 -21.03
CA LYS A 252 11.51 -5.49 -22.30
C LYS A 252 10.00 -5.26 -22.14
N TYR A 253 9.44 -5.53 -20.97
CA TYR A 253 8.02 -5.30 -20.63
C TYR A 253 7.81 -3.93 -20.00
N GLY A 254 8.88 -3.24 -19.58
CA GLY A 254 8.84 -1.93 -18.91
C GLY A 254 8.79 -2.04 -17.38
N ASN A 255 9.06 -3.20 -16.79
CA ASN A 255 9.19 -3.35 -15.35
C ASN A 255 10.54 -2.84 -14.87
N LEU A 256 10.58 -2.17 -13.71
CA LEU A 256 11.81 -1.62 -13.13
C LEU A 256 12.79 -2.74 -12.78
N THR A 257 14.01 -2.73 -13.35
CA THR A 257 15.05 -3.71 -13.05
C THR A 257 16.21 -3.15 -12.23
N TYR A 258 16.42 -1.83 -12.33
CA TYR A 258 17.50 -1.17 -11.62
C TYR A 258 17.15 0.29 -11.36
N GLN A 259 17.49 0.78 -10.17
CA GLN A 259 17.36 2.18 -9.82
C GLN A 259 18.39 2.56 -8.74
N VAL A 260 18.96 3.74 -8.85
CA VAL A 260 19.80 4.35 -7.84
C VAL A 260 19.13 5.63 -7.35
N ALA A 261 19.00 5.76 -6.06
CA ALA A 261 18.57 6.97 -5.38
C ALA A 261 19.78 7.62 -4.70
N ASN A 262 20.16 8.82 -5.15
CA ASN A 262 21.18 9.63 -4.52
C ASN A 262 20.51 10.58 -3.53
N ARG A 263 21.15 10.76 -2.37
CA ARG A 263 20.75 11.83 -1.46
C ARG A 263 21.24 13.16 -1.99
N VAL A 264 20.38 14.16 -1.88
CA VAL A 264 20.68 15.54 -2.27
C VAL A 264 20.66 16.42 -1.03
N GLU A 265 21.73 17.16 -0.80
CA GLU A 265 21.76 18.24 0.19
C GLU A 265 21.17 19.49 -0.45
N VAL A 266 20.07 19.99 0.13
CA VAL A 266 19.33 21.10 -0.46
C VAL A 266 20.05 22.42 -0.15
N VAL A 267 20.43 23.13 -1.20
CA VAL A 267 21.06 24.45 -1.11
C VAL A 267 19.98 25.54 -1.11
N ASP A 268 18.95 25.38 -1.94
CA ASP A 268 17.81 26.29 -2.01
C ASP A 268 16.50 25.53 -2.17
N ILE A 269 15.66 25.57 -1.12
CA ILE A 269 14.36 24.87 -1.10
C ILE A 269 13.42 25.45 -2.17
N THR A 270 13.49 26.75 -2.44
CA THR A 270 12.54 27.45 -3.33
C THR A 270 12.82 27.14 -4.81
N LYS A 271 14.05 26.77 -5.12
CA LYS A 271 14.48 26.45 -6.47
C LYS A 271 14.67 24.95 -6.73
N GLY A 272 14.55 24.11 -5.67
CA GLY A 272 14.85 22.69 -5.77
C GLY A 272 16.33 22.39 -6.05
N GLU A 273 17.22 23.37 -5.84
CA GLU A 273 18.65 23.22 -6.07
C GLU A 273 19.33 22.50 -4.92
N GLY A 274 20.18 21.51 -5.25
CA GLY A 274 20.91 20.76 -4.23
C GLY A 274 22.15 20.07 -4.80
N ASN A 275 23.09 19.77 -3.90
CA ASN A 275 24.30 19.05 -4.21
C ASN A 275 24.11 17.55 -3.94
N ASP A 276 24.53 16.71 -4.89
CA ASP A 276 24.58 15.26 -4.73
C ASP A 276 25.63 14.89 -3.67
N VAL A 277 25.20 14.24 -2.59
CA VAL A 277 26.09 13.84 -1.50
C VAL A 277 26.37 12.32 -1.47
N GLY A 278 25.90 11.59 -2.47
CA GLY A 278 26.20 10.19 -2.67
C GLY A 278 24.98 9.26 -2.69
N ILE A 279 25.26 8.00 -2.91
CA ILE A 279 24.21 6.97 -3.03
C ILE A 279 23.55 6.75 -1.67
N TYR A 280 22.23 6.88 -1.64
CA TYR A 280 21.37 6.58 -0.50
C TYR A 280 20.81 5.16 -0.57
N GLU A 281 20.30 4.77 -1.72
CA GLU A 281 19.72 3.45 -1.97
C GLU A 281 20.04 2.98 -3.39
N LYS A 282 20.28 1.70 -3.54
CA LYS A 282 20.36 1.02 -4.83
C LYS A 282 19.40 -0.16 -4.83
N LYS A 283 18.53 -0.21 -5.83
CA LYS A 283 17.55 -1.29 -6.00
C LYS A 283 17.87 -2.09 -7.26
N VAL A 284 17.90 -3.41 -7.12
CA VAL A 284 18.06 -4.36 -8.23
C VAL A 284 16.87 -5.32 -8.19
N ILE A 285 16.20 -5.50 -9.32
CA ILE A 285 15.04 -6.39 -9.42
C ILE A 285 15.23 -7.32 -10.62
N GLU A 286 15.12 -8.61 -10.35
CA GLU A 286 15.18 -9.68 -11.35
C GLU A 286 13.81 -10.33 -11.49
N TYR A 287 13.38 -10.56 -12.73
CA TYR A 287 12.08 -11.14 -13.05
C TYR A 287 12.22 -12.47 -13.79
N GLU A 288 11.37 -13.42 -13.41
CA GLU A 288 11.07 -14.61 -14.20
C GLU A 288 9.64 -14.48 -14.72
N TYR A 289 9.38 -14.93 -15.94
CA TYR A 289 8.06 -14.84 -16.57
C TYR A 289 7.50 -16.24 -16.86
N TYR A 290 6.16 -16.33 -16.89
CA TYR A 290 5.49 -17.49 -17.49
C TYR A 290 5.67 -17.44 -19.00
N GLU A 291 5.80 -18.59 -19.62
CA GLU A 291 5.82 -18.77 -21.07
C GLU A 291 4.46 -18.54 -21.73
#